data_1bfc4424eafca360e364cdd73f5bb577
#
_entry.id   1bfc4424eafca360e364cdd73f5bb577
#
_cell.length_a   1.000
_cell.length_b   1.000
_cell.length_c   1.000
_cell.angle_alpha   90.00
_cell.angle_beta   90.00
_cell.angle_gamma   90.00
#
_symmetry.space_group_name_H-M   'P 1'
#
loop_
_entity.id
_entity.type
_entity.pdbx_description
1 polymer ?
#
loop_
_entity_poly.entity_id
_entity_poly.type
_entity_poly.pdbx_seq_one_letter_code
_entity_poly.pdbx_strand_id
1 'polypeptide(L)'
;MLEKVGCGAIAIPCNTAHFWSSDIANALTINFISMVAVTRDFIHQHNGTDMDNLRTIVLGMEANIQRKLYGYSAAGWGGAVPDVDSIQQDATRVIDDVKSGNISRARFKMALLVARTRSLKPDAIILGCSELSSASRDIFKGTDVIDPVDVLVDACISWFRNS
;
A
#
# COMPACT_ATOMS: atom_id res chain seq x y z
N MET A 1 -14.16 -19.50 10.49
CA MET A 1 -14.09 -20.63 9.54
C MET A 1 -12.64 -21.06 9.31
N LEU A 2 -11.71 -20.15 8.98
CA LEU A 2 -10.28 -20.46 8.76
C LEU A 2 -9.60 -21.05 10.02
N GLU A 3 -9.87 -20.52 11.19
CA GLU A 3 -9.39 -21.10 12.47
C GLU A 3 -9.82 -22.56 12.68
N LYS A 4 -11.08 -22.88 12.29
CA LYS A 4 -11.63 -24.23 12.45
C LYS A 4 -10.96 -25.27 11.55
N VAL A 5 -10.28 -24.84 10.48
CA VAL A 5 -9.52 -25.73 9.59
C VAL A 5 -8.02 -25.73 9.92
N GLY A 6 -7.62 -25.16 11.06
CA GLY A 6 -6.27 -25.27 11.59
C GLY A 6 -5.29 -24.21 11.06
N CYS A 7 -5.78 -23.07 10.54
CA CYS A 7 -4.89 -21.95 10.19
C CYS A 7 -4.27 -21.35 11.45
N GLY A 8 -2.95 -21.13 11.45
CA GLY A 8 -2.22 -20.49 12.55
C GLY A 8 -2.18 -18.96 12.46
N ALA A 9 -2.41 -18.40 11.27
CA ALA A 9 -2.47 -16.96 11.02
C ALA A 9 -3.43 -16.63 9.88
N ILE A 10 -3.89 -15.38 9.83
CA ILE A 10 -4.70 -14.81 8.76
C ILE A 10 -4.02 -13.54 8.26
N ALA A 11 -3.97 -13.38 6.93
CA ALA A 11 -3.55 -12.17 6.25
C ALA A 11 -4.61 -11.75 5.23
N ILE A 12 -4.80 -10.44 5.03
CA ILE A 12 -5.80 -9.91 4.10
C ILE A 12 -5.09 -8.94 3.13
N PRO A 13 -4.87 -9.31 1.85
CA PRO A 13 -4.24 -8.46 0.86
C PRO A 13 -5.24 -7.43 0.26
N CYS A 14 -5.89 -6.65 1.11
CA CYS A 14 -6.87 -5.65 0.72
C CYS A 14 -6.73 -4.41 1.61
N ASN A 15 -6.33 -3.29 1.03
CA ASN A 15 -6.17 -2.04 1.77
C ASN A 15 -7.47 -1.62 2.48
N THR A 16 -8.58 -1.60 1.76
CA THR A 16 -9.86 -1.13 2.30
C THR A 16 -10.36 -1.97 3.47
N ALA A 17 -10.10 -3.29 3.48
CA ALA A 17 -10.48 -4.16 4.60
C ALA A 17 -9.81 -3.75 5.91
N HIS A 18 -8.66 -3.11 5.85
CA HIS A 18 -7.92 -2.67 7.04
C HIS A 18 -8.54 -1.47 7.77
N PHE A 19 -9.62 -0.89 7.25
CA PHE A 19 -10.44 0.04 8.06
C PHE A 19 -11.05 -0.63 9.28
N TRP A 20 -11.22 -1.94 9.24
CA TRP A 20 -11.75 -2.79 10.31
C TRP A 20 -10.67 -3.66 10.96
N SER A 21 -9.38 -3.26 10.87
CA SER A 21 -8.27 -4.08 11.40
C SER A 21 -8.46 -4.48 12.86
N SER A 22 -8.93 -3.54 13.70
CA SER A 22 -9.18 -3.80 15.11
C SER A 22 -10.32 -4.80 15.32
N ASP A 23 -11.43 -4.66 14.58
CA ASP A 23 -12.57 -5.57 14.66
C ASP A 23 -12.19 -6.96 14.17
N ILE A 24 -11.40 -7.04 13.09
CA ILE A 24 -10.87 -8.30 12.56
C ILE A 24 -9.97 -8.97 13.60
N ALA A 25 -9.00 -8.24 14.15
CA ALA A 25 -8.07 -8.78 15.13
C ALA A 25 -8.81 -9.26 16.40
N ASN A 26 -9.78 -8.49 16.89
CA ASN A 26 -10.57 -8.85 18.06
C ASN A 26 -11.50 -10.07 17.85
N ALA A 27 -11.88 -10.34 16.59
CA ALA A 27 -12.72 -11.50 16.26
C ALA A 27 -11.92 -12.81 16.07
N LEU A 28 -10.59 -12.75 16.11
CA LEU A 28 -9.69 -13.87 15.88
C LEU A 28 -9.02 -14.33 17.18
N THR A 29 -8.80 -15.65 17.30
CA THR A 29 -7.97 -16.25 18.36
C THR A 29 -6.56 -16.59 17.88
N ILE A 30 -6.33 -16.48 16.58
CA ILE A 30 -5.05 -16.69 15.89
C ILE A 30 -4.43 -15.39 15.41
N ASN A 31 -3.18 -15.42 14.98
CA ASN A 31 -2.46 -14.22 14.59
C ASN A 31 -3.09 -13.54 13.35
N PHE A 32 -3.29 -12.24 13.42
CA PHE A 32 -3.67 -11.40 12.27
C PHE A 32 -2.45 -10.62 11.77
N ILE A 33 -1.95 -10.99 10.59
CA ILE A 33 -0.84 -10.26 9.93
C ILE A 33 -1.45 -9.10 9.15
N SER A 34 -1.44 -7.93 9.76
CA SER A 34 -2.00 -6.71 9.18
C SER A 34 -1.08 -6.14 8.11
N MET A 35 -1.53 -6.10 6.85
CA MET A 35 -0.78 -5.50 5.74
C MET A 35 -0.38 -4.05 6.01
N VAL A 36 -1.25 -3.27 6.61
CA VAL A 36 -0.96 -1.86 6.94
C VAL A 36 0.11 -1.76 8.02
N ALA A 37 0.01 -2.58 9.08
CA ALA A 37 1.01 -2.57 10.16
C ALA A 37 2.39 -2.96 9.64
N VAL A 38 2.51 -4.09 8.95
CA VAL A 38 3.81 -4.56 8.43
C VAL A 38 4.40 -3.60 7.39
N THR A 39 3.57 -2.90 6.60
CA THR A 39 4.04 -1.87 5.67
C THR A 39 4.60 -0.66 6.41
N ARG A 40 3.95 -0.22 7.48
CA ARG A 40 4.45 0.89 8.31
C ARG A 40 5.78 0.53 8.98
N ASP A 41 5.88 -0.68 9.54
CA ASP A 41 7.11 -1.19 10.14
C ASP A 41 8.25 -1.28 9.11
N PHE A 42 7.94 -1.76 7.90
CA PHE A 42 8.89 -1.79 6.78
C PHE A 42 9.43 -0.40 6.45
N ILE A 43 8.54 0.59 6.32
CA ILE A 43 8.93 1.98 5.99
C ILE A 43 9.78 2.56 7.11
N HIS A 44 9.40 2.36 8.37
CA HIS A 44 10.17 2.83 9.52
C HIS A 44 11.58 2.23 9.55
N GLN A 45 11.71 0.94 9.32
CA GLN A 45 13.01 0.24 9.31
C GLN A 45 13.93 0.72 8.17
N HIS A 46 13.37 1.02 6.99
CA HIS A 46 14.15 1.42 5.83
C HIS A 46 14.53 2.90 5.80
N ASN A 47 13.68 3.76 6.35
CA ASN A 47 13.92 5.21 6.33
C ASN A 47 14.46 5.76 7.66
N GLY A 48 14.47 4.96 8.74
CA GLY A 48 14.99 5.36 10.04
C GLY A 48 14.21 6.49 10.73
N THR A 49 13.01 6.80 10.25
CA THR A 49 12.15 7.86 10.79
C THR A 49 10.67 7.50 10.69
N ASP A 50 9.86 8.18 11.48
CA ASP A 50 8.41 8.00 11.47
C ASP A 50 7.79 8.47 10.15
N MET A 51 6.77 7.76 9.68
CA MET A 51 6.06 8.10 8.44
C MET A 51 5.53 9.53 8.40
N ASP A 52 5.19 10.09 9.56
CA ASP A 52 4.68 11.46 9.67
C ASP A 52 5.72 12.52 9.26
N ASN A 53 7.00 12.20 9.31
CA ASN A 53 8.10 13.08 8.91
C ASN A 53 8.58 12.82 7.47
N LEU A 54 8.06 11.80 6.80
CA LEU A 54 8.41 11.47 5.43
C LEU A 54 7.48 12.17 4.43
N ARG A 55 8.05 12.56 3.29
CA ARG A 55 7.29 13.00 2.12
C ARG A 55 6.72 11.78 1.41
N THR A 56 5.63 11.25 1.96
CA THR A 56 5.00 10.05 1.45
C THR A 56 3.82 10.39 0.55
N ILE A 57 3.73 9.72 -0.60
CA ILE A 57 2.56 9.78 -1.48
C ILE A 57 1.91 8.40 -1.51
N VAL A 58 0.65 8.33 -1.11
CA VAL A 58 -0.15 7.10 -1.22
C VAL A 58 -0.98 7.17 -2.49
N LEU A 59 -0.75 6.26 -3.43
CA LEU A 59 -1.55 6.11 -4.64
C LEU A 59 -2.67 5.10 -4.39
N GLY A 60 -3.92 5.45 -4.69
CA GLY A 60 -5.01 4.50 -4.44
C GLY A 60 -6.40 5.10 -4.59
N MET A 61 -7.39 4.40 -4.05
CA MET A 61 -8.75 4.92 -4.01
C MET A 61 -8.88 6.08 -3.02
N GLU A 62 -9.67 7.09 -3.38
CA GLU A 62 -9.90 8.29 -2.56
C GLU A 62 -10.27 7.95 -1.11
N ALA A 63 -11.13 6.95 -0.90
CA ALA A 63 -11.51 6.52 0.44
C ALA A 63 -10.33 6.08 1.31
N ASN A 64 -9.32 5.41 0.74
CA ASN A 64 -8.13 4.97 1.46
C ASN A 64 -7.25 6.16 1.87
N ILE A 65 -7.21 7.19 1.03
CA ILE A 65 -6.44 8.41 1.25
C ILE A 65 -7.12 9.28 2.28
N GLN A 66 -8.42 9.53 2.15
CA GLN A 66 -9.20 10.34 3.10
C GLN A 66 -9.17 9.76 4.52
N ARG A 67 -9.21 8.43 4.66
CA ARG A 67 -9.12 7.73 5.96
C ARG A 67 -7.70 7.56 6.47
N LYS A 68 -6.68 8.08 5.78
CA LYS A 68 -5.28 8.05 6.20
C LYS A 68 -4.80 6.65 6.60
N LEU A 69 -5.14 5.64 5.81
CA LEU A 69 -4.92 4.23 6.12
C LEU A 69 -3.46 3.93 6.53
N TYR A 70 -2.50 4.59 5.90
CA TYR A 70 -1.07 4.46 6.19
C TYR A 70 -0.53 5.57 7.10
N GLY A 71 -1.40 6.33 7.78
CA GLY A 71 -0.96 7.43 8.64
C GLY A 71 -0.39 8.62 7.85
N TYR A 72 -0.89 8.83 6.62
CA TYR A 72 -0.47 9.93 5.77
C TYR A 72 -0.54 11.27 6.48
N SER A 73 0.58 11.97 6.51
CA SER A 73 0.69 13.33 7.02
C SER A 73 1.28 14.22 5.93
N ALA A 74 0.71 15.42 5.78
CA ALA A 74 1.30 16.45 4.94
C ALA A 74 2.49 17.15 5.63
N ALA A 75 2.85 16.76 6.86
CA ALA A 75 3.91 17.40 7.64
C ALA A 75 5.26 17.36 6.92
N GLY A 76 5.65 16.21 6.39
CA GLY A 76 6.88 16.08 5.59
C GLY A 76 6.92 16.96 4.32
N TRP A 77 5.77 17.46 3.87
CA TRP A 77 5.62 18.37 2.74
C TRP A 77 5.45 19.84 3.14
N GLY A 78 5.54 20.16 4.44
CA GLY A 78 5.28 21.51 4.93
C GLY A 78 3.81 21.92 4.93
N GLY A 79 2.88 20.91 4.88
CA GLY A 79 1.44 21.12 5.03
C GLY A 79 0.57 20.74 3.83
N ALA A 80 1.10 20.73 2.60
CA ALA A 80 0.36 20.33 1.40
C ALA A 80 1.21 19.49 0.46
N VAL A 81 0.63 18.43 -0.11
CA VAL A 81 1.27 17.65 -1.17
C VAL A 81 1.00 18.31 -2.51
N PRO A 82 2.02 18.68 -3.26
CA PRO A 82 1.82 19.29 -4.58
C PRO A 82 1.08 18.35 -5.54
N ASP A 83 0.15 18.89 -6.33
CA ASP A 83 -0.52 18.20 -7.46
C ASP A 83 -1.20 16.86 -7.11
N VAL A 84 -1.54 16.64 -5.82
CA VAL A 84 -2.07 15.36 -5.32
C VAL A 84 -3.36 14.95 -6.01
N ASP A 85 -4.28 15.88 -6.26
CA ASP A 85 -5.59 15.56 -6.87
C ASP A 85 -5.43 15.01 -8.28
N SER A 86 -4.55 15.59 -9.07
CA SER A 86 -4.27 15.14 -10.43
C SER A 86 -3.56 13.78 -10.45
N ILE A 87 -2.64 13.54 -9.52
CA ILE A 87 -1.97 12.24 -9.32
C ILE A 87 -2.98 11.16 -8.93
N GLN A 88 -3.93 11.48 -8.04
CA GLN A 88 -4.97 10.53 -7.63
C GLN A 88 -5.97 10.23 -8.76
N GLN A 89 -6.29 11.20 -9.59
CA GLN A 89 -7.09 10.96 -10.81
C GLN A 89 -6.37 10.00 -11.76
N ASP A 90 -5.07 10.16 -11.96
CA ASP A 90 -4.28 9.23 -12.78
C ASP A 90 -4.23 7.84 -12.14
N ALA A 91 -4.08 7.71 -10.82
CA ALA A 91 -4.16 6.44 -10.11
C ALA A 91 -5.52 5.76 -10.31
N THR A 92 -6.63 6.50 -10.21
CA THR A 92 -7.98 6.00 -10.46
C THR A 92 -8.11 5.45 -11.88
N ARG A 93 -7.58 6.14 -12.90
CA ARG A 93 -7.59 5.65 -14.29
C ARG A 93 -6.81 4.35 -14.49
N VAL A 94 -5.73 4.14 -13.74
CA VAL A 94 -4.99 2.87 -13.75
C VAL A 94 -5.85 1.76 -13.12
N ILE A 95 -6.47 2.03 -11.98
CA ILE A 95 -7.36 1.09 -11.28
C ILE A 95 -8.53 0.66 -12.18
N ASP A 96 -9.17 1.62 -12.87
CA ASP A 96 -10.29 1.35 -13.78
C ASP A 96 -9.86 0.49 -14.97
N ASP A 97 -8.68 0.73 -15.52
CA ASP A 97 -8.12 -0.09 -16.61
C ASP A 97 -7.85 -1.53 -16.15
N VAL A 98 -7.32 -1.74 -14.94
CA VAL A 98 -7.13 -3.09 -14.36
C VAL A 98 -8.49 -3.78 -14.19
N LYS A 99 -9.46 -3.11 -13.57
CA LYS A 99 -10.81 -3.65 -13.34
C LYS A 99 -11.54 -4.00 -14.64
N SER A 100 -11.25 -3.25 -15.72
CA SER A 100 -11.81 -3.50 -17.06
C SER A 100 -11.02 -4.55 -17.86
N GLY A 101 -9.97 -5.17 -17.28
CA GLY A 101 -9.13 -6.15 -17.96
C GLY A 101 -8.12 -5.56 -18.95
N ASN A 102 -7.99 -4.24 -19.03
CA ASN A 102 -7.07 -3.54 -19.93
C ASN A 102 -5.64 -3.47 -19.36
N ILE A 103 -5.06 -4.61 -19.01
CA ILE A 103 -3.81 -4.69 -18.26
C ILE A 103 -2.64 -3.97 -18.95
N SER A 104 -2.48 -4.13 -20.27
CA SER A 104 -1.39 -3.46 -21.02
C SER A 104 -1.48 -1.94 -20.93
N ARG A 105 -2.69 -1.38 -21.03
CA ARG A 105 -2.94 0.05 -20.88
C ARG A 105 -2.72 0.51 -19.44
N ALA A 106 -3.17 -0.27 -18.47
CA ALA A 106 -2.94 -0.02 -17.05
C ALA A 106 -1.43 0.06 -16.74
N ARG A 107 -0.65 -0.90 -17.22
CA ARG A 107 0.81 -0.93 -17.03
C ARG A 107 1.50 0.30 -17.63
N PHE A 108 1.12 0.69 -18.84
CA PHE A 108 1.66 1.90 -19.48
C PHE A 108 1.35 3.15 -18.65
N LYS A 109 0.08 3.35 -18.25
CA LYS A 109 -0.32 4.48 -17.40
C LYS A 109 0.35 4.45 -16.04
N MET A 110 0.53 3.26 -15.44
CA MET A 110 1.22 3.09 -14.16
C MET A 110 2.66 3.57 -14.23
N ALA A 111 3.37 3.25 -15.32
CA ALA A 111 4.74 3.74 -15.53
C ALA A 111 4.80 5.28 -15.58
N LEU A 112 3.86 5.92 -16.30
CA LEU A 112 3.76 7.38 -16.36
C LEU A 112 3.40 7.99 -15.00
N LEU A 113 2.45 7.39 -14.29
CA LEU A 113 2.01 7.83 -12.96
C LEU A 113 3.18 7.85 -11.96
N VAL A 114 3.95 6.75 -11.89
CA VAL A 114 5.10 6.68 -10.98
C VAL A 114 6.20 7.66 -11.40
N ALA A 115 6.49 7.78 -12.70
CA ALA A 115 7.47 8.76 -13.18
C ALA A 115 7.08 10.19 -12.78
N ARG A 116 5.81 10.55 -12.94
CA ARG A 116 5.27 11.85 -12.52
C ARG A 116 5.36 12.03 -11.01
N THR A 117 4.95 11.01 -10.24
CA THR A 117 5.00 11.06 -8.78
C THR A 117 6.44 11.23 -8.28
N ARG A 118 7.40 10.53 -8.88
CA ARG A 118 8.85 10.68 -8.60
C ARG A 118 9.39 12.07 -8.87
N SER A 119 8.82 12.81 -9.83
CA SER A 119 9.28 14.19 -10.12
C SER A 119 9.02 15.15 -8.95
N LEU A 120 8.10 14.83 -8.05
CA LEU A 120 7.85 15.54 -6.80
C LEU A 120 8.88 15.23 -5.71
N LYS A 121 9.78 14.29 -5.96
CA LYS A 121 10.82 13.83 -5.02
C LYS A 121 10.25 13.37 -3.66
N PRO A 122 9.25 12.46 -3.64
CA PRO A 122 8.82 11.86 -2.40
C PRO A 122 9.92 10.97 -1.81
N ASP A 123 9.88 10.75 -0.50
CA ASP A 123 10.75 9.79 0.18
C ASP A 123 10.19 8.36 0.04
N ALA A 124 8.85 8.23 -0.14
CA ALA A 124 8.18 6.97 -0.40
C ALA A 124 6.90 7.16 -1.23
N ILE A 125 6.63 6.20 -2.13
CA ILE A 125 5.38 6.06 -2.89
C ILE A 125 4.76 4.73 -2.47
N ILE A 126 3.55 4.75 -1.89
CA ILE A 126 2.85 3.56 -1.43
C ILE A 126 1.73 3.20 -2.41
N LEU A 127 1.68 1.96 -2.87
CA LEU A 127 0.62 1.44 -3.71
C LEU A 127 -0.59 1.03 -2.84
N GLY A 128 -1.45 2.00 -2.51
CA GLY A 128 -2.60 1.83 -1.62
C GLY A 128 -3.81 1.10 -2.22
N CYS A 129 -3.61 0.36 -3.32
CA CYS A 129 -4.66 -0.42 -3.98
C CYS A 129 -4.04 -1.64 -4.68
N SER A 130 -4.63 -2.83 -4.51
CA SER A 130 -4.14 -4.09 -5.09
C SER A 130 -4.15 -4.09 -6.63
N GLU A 131 -5.01 -3.32 -7.26
CA GLU A 131 -5.01 -3.12 -8.69
C GLU A 131 -3.73 -2.41 -9.16
N LEU A 132 -3.22 -1.44 -8.38
CA LEU A 132 -1.95 -0.79 -8.69
C LEU A 132 -0.79 -1.77 -8.56
N SER A 133 -0.79 -2.65 -7.55
CA SER A 133 0.16 -3.75 -7.42
C SER A 133 0.16 -4.64 -8.67
N SER A 134 -1.01 -5.00 -9.19
CA SER A 134 -1.14 -5.80 -10.41
C SER A 134 -0.60 -5.09 -11.65
N ALA A 135 -0.78 -3.77 -11.75
CA ALA A 135 -0.29 -2.96 -12.86
C ALA A 135 1.21 -2.68 -12.77
N SER A 136 1.78 -2.66 -11.56
CA SER A 136 3.18 -2.31 -11.29
C SER A 136 4.14 -3.48 -11.39
N ARG A 137 3.65 -4.73 -11.36
CA ARG A 137 4.48 -5.94 -11.29
C ARG A 137 5.59 -5.92 -12.35
N ASP A 138 6.83 -6.10 -11.90
CA ASP A 138 8.05 -6.11 -12.72
C ASP A 138 8.40 -4.77 -13.42
N ILE A 139 7.65 -3.68 -13.18
CA ILE A 139 7.94 -2.39 -13.80
C ILE A 139 8.95 -1.59 -12.98
N PHE A 140 8.82 -1.59 -11.65
CA PHE A 140 9.63 -0.77 -10.77
C PHE A 140 10.64 -1.61 -10.02
N LYS A 141 11.92 -1.20 -10.15
CA LYS A 141 13.01 -1.70 -9.32
C LYS A 141 13.52 -0.53 -8.49
N GLY A 142 13.40 -0.59 -7.19
CA GLY A 142 13.85 0.46 -6.29
C GLY A 142 13.08 0.43 -4.98
N THR A 143 13.63 1.09 -3.97
CA THR A 143 13.08 1.12 -2.60
C THR A 143 12.09 2.28 -2.38
N ASP A 144 11.92 3.15 -3.38
CA ASP A 144 11.04 4.32 -3.31
C ASP A 144 9.56 4.01 -3.58
N VAL A 145 9.28 2.90 -4.30
CA VAL A 145 7.90 2.43 -4.55
C VAL A 145 7.65 1.19 -3.71
N ILE A 146 6.77 1.34 -2.75
CA ILE A 146 6.43 0.30 -1.77
C ILE A 146 5.11 -0.32 -2.16
N ASP A 147 5.13 -1.63 -2.43
CA ASP A 147 3.93 -2.43 -2.62
C ASP A 147 3.57 -3.14 -1.32
N PRO A 148 2.46 -2.76 -0.65
CA PRO A 148 2.03 -3.40 0.58
C PRO A 148 1.74 -4.90 0.44
N VAL A 149 1.40 -5.37 -0.77
CA VAL A 149 1.18 -6.80 -1.00
C VAL A 149 2.49 -7.57 -0.92
N ASP A 150 3.56 -7.06 -1.52
CA ASP A 150 4.89 -7.69 -1.45
C ASP A 150 5.40 -7.71 0.00
N VAL A 151 5.26 -6.59 0.72
CA VAL A 151 5.63 -6.51 2.15
C VAL A 151 4.82 -7.51 3.00
N LEU A 152 3.52 -7.67 2.70
CA LEU A 152 2.68 -8.66 3.39
C LEU A 152 3.15 -10.08 3.12
N VAL A 153 3.52 -10.40 1.88
CA VAL A 153 4.04 -11.71 1.50
C VAL A 153 5.31 -12.04 2.29
N ASP A 154 6.26 -11.09 2.37
CA ASP A 154 7.50 -11.27 3.13
C ASP A 154 7.23 -11.46 4.63
N ALA A 155 6.29 -10.70 5.18
CA ALA A 155 5.86 -10.86 6.58
C ALA A 155 5.22 -12.22 6.85
N CYS A 156 4.38 -12.73 5.94
CA CYS A 156 3.79 -14.05 6.05
C CYS A 156 4.84 -15.16 5.98
N ILE A 157 5.82 -15.05 5.08
CA ILE A 157 6.93 -16.01 4.97
C ILE A 157 7.77 -15.98 6.25
N SER A 158 8.08 -14.80 6.75
CA SER A 158 8.84 -14.63 7.99
C SER A 158 8.11 -15.24 9.19
N TRP A 159 6.81 -14.97 9.30
CA TRP A 159 5.98 -15.55 10.35
C TRP A 159 5.99 -17.09 10.29
N PHE A 160 5.78 -17.66 9.10
CA PHE A 160 5.74 -19.12 8.90
C PHE A 160 7.07 -19.80 9.27
N ARG A 161 8.21 -19.17 9.00
CA ARG A 161 9.54 -19.71 9.33
C ARG A 161 9.86 -19.69 10.81
N ASN A 162 9.17 -18.84 11.59
CA ASN A 162 9.41 -18.63 13.02
C ASN A 162 8.30 -19.21 13.91
N SER A 163 7.27 -19.83 13.32
CA SER A 163 6.18 -20.53 14.01
C SER A 163 6.43 -22.01 14.11
#